data_a582bb6fc73ecf7b732eae6201b9876d
#
_entry.id   a582bb6fc73ecf7b732eae6201b9876d
#
_cell.length_a   1.000
_cell.length_b   1.000
_cell.length_c   1.000
_cell.angle_alpha   90.00
_cell.angle_beta   90.00
_cell.angle_gamma   90.00
#
_symmetry.space_group_name_H-M   'P 1'
#
loop_
_entity.id
_entity.type
_entity.pdbx_description
1 polymer ?
#
loop_
_entity_poly.entity_id
_entity_poly.type
_entity_poly.pdbx_seq_one_letter_code
_entity_poly.pdbx_strand_id
1 'polypeptide(L)'
;MARGSEHAHTLLGVTGEHGPSARLFVHDEAPARSEGLPLVLVHGAGVDSSFYDGLATCMPARRTVRYDRRGCGQSTDALDGDWSLDAQARDLASVIRAAGGRADVVAHSLGAVVALRLLEREPRLFRRLVALEPPIFSGLDPADEVFGNIERARKALARHRSSTALYLTTQREFIGEAVVPYSARELEHRERNLQTSFSRETWAFDYAPDCDAIRGSGVPVLLCIGSQSDGTYHARNLDILCQGLGATPAVMP
;
A
#
# COMPACT_ATOMS: atom_id res chain seq x y z
N MET A 1 1.51 32.77 -18.55
CA MET A 1 0.97 32.73 -17.18
C MET A 1 0.57 31.29 -16.90
N ALA A 2 1.41 30.55 -16.18
CA ALA A 2 1.08 29.20 -15.72
C ALA A 2 -0.01 29.32 -14.65
N ARG A 3 -1.21 28.83 -14.90
CA ARG A 3 -2.22 28.64 -13.86
C ARG A 3 -1.73 27.48 -13.00
N GLY A 4 -1.53 27.75 -11.70
CA GLY A 4 -1.03 26.78 -10.75
C GLY A 4 -1.91 25.52 -10.71
N SER A 5 -1.27 24.38 -10.45
CA SER A 5 -1.95 23.15 -10.08
C SER A 5 -2.73 23.41 -8.79
N GLU A 6 -4.02 23.04 -8.74
CA GLU A 6 -4.77 23.03 -7.49
C GLU A 6 -4.29 21.84 -6.66
N HIS A 7 -3.62 22.12 -5.56
CA HIS A 7 -3.28 21.12 -4.54
C HIS A 7 -4.37 21.19 -3.45
N ALA A 8 -5.23 20.19 -3.42
CA ALA A 8 -6.23 20.07 -2.38
C ALA A 8 -5.80 19.02 -1.36
N HIS A 9 -5.76 19.40 -0.09
CA HIS A 9 -5.64 18.48 1.03
C HIS A 9 -7.01 18.38 1.71
N THR A 10 -7.53 17.18 1.85
CA THR A 10 -8.88 16.96 2.38
C THR A 10 -8.86 15.81 3.38
N LEU A 11 -9.64 15.95 4.46
CA LEU A 11 -9.97 14.83 5.32
C LEU A 11 -11.26 14.19 4.81
N LEU A 12 -11.13 13.02 4.20
CA LEU A 12 -12.25 12.22 3.71
C LEU A 12 -12.78 11.33 4.83
N GLY A 13 -14.03 11.53 5.23
CA GLY A 13 -14.72 10.61 6.11
C GLY A 13 -15.07 9.32 5.38
N VAL A 14 -14.66 8.17 5.91
CA VAL A 14 -15.03 6.85 5.40
C VAL A 14 -16.00 6.20 6.36
N THR A 15 -17.05 5.58 5.82
CA THR A 15 -18.10 4.95 6.61
C THR A 15 -17.88 3.46 6.74
N GLY A 16 -17.90 2.94 7.99
CA GLY A 16 -18.05 1.53 8.30
C GLY A 16 -19.52 1.10 8.28
N GLU A 17 -19.80 -0.15 8.66
CA GLU A 17 -21.17 -0.68 8.73
C GLU A 17 -22.06 0.06 9.77
N HIS A 18 -21.45 0.71 10.76
CA HIS A 18 -22.13 1.37 11.87
C HIS A 18 -21.84 2.88 11.96
N GLY A 19 -21.33 3.52 10.90
CA GLY A 19 -21.02 4.95 10.86
C GLY A 19 -19.58 5.26 10.45
N PRO A 20 -19.07 6.47 10.69
CA PRO A 20 -17.72 6.86 10.31
C PRO A 20 -16.67 5.97 10.99
N SER A 21 -15.83 5.26 10.21
CA SER A 21 -14.83 4.35 10.74
C SER A 21 -13.43 4.97 10.82
N ALA A 22 -13.12 5.92 9.95
CA ALA A 22 -11.87 6.67 9.95
C ALA A 22 -12.02 8.01 9.21
N ARG A 23 -11.05 8.90 9.36
CA ARG A 23 -10.87 10.07 8.51
C ARG A 23 -9.52 9.96 7.82
N LEU A 24 -9.55 9.85 6.50
CA LEU A 24 -8.36 9.68 5.68
C LEU A 24 -7.86 11.03 5.19
N PHE A 25 -6.58 11.26 5.37
CA PHE A 25 -5.91 12.41 4.78
C PHE A 25 -5.60 12.11 3.31
N VAL A 26 -6.15 12.93 2.42
CA VAL A 26 -6.06 12.73 0.97
C VAL A 26 -5.39 13.93 0.34
N HIS A 27 -4.38 13.67 -0.48
CA HIS A 27 -3.78 14.63 -1.39
C HIS A 27 -4.39 14.41 -2.78
N ASP A 28 -5.04 15.42 -3.30
CA ASP A 28 -5.61 15.43 -4.66
C ASP A 28 -4.93 16.53 -5.47
N GLU A 29 -4.11 16.12 -6.41
CA GLU A 29 -3.33 17.02 -7.26
C GLU A 29 -3.88 16.92 -8.68
N ALA A 30 -4.69 17.90 -9.05
CA ALA A 30 -5.29 18.00 -10.36
C ALA A 30 -4.60 19.09 -11.19
N PRO A 31 -3.93 18.75 -12.29
CA PRO A 31 -3.47 19.77 -13.23
C PRO A 31 -4.65 20.46 -13.91
N ALA A 32 -4.48 21.71 -14.30
CA ALA A 32 -5.54 22.53 -14.94
C ALA A 32 -6.15 21.87 -16.20
N ARG A 33 -5.44 20.94 -16.80
CA ARG A 33 -5.90 20.06 -17.89
C ARG A 33 -5.39 18.66 -17.60
N SER A 34 -6.15 17.90 -16.84
CA SER A 34 -5.86 16.48 -16.66
C SER A 34 -6.62 15.66 -17.70
N GLU A 35 -5.92 14.77 -18.38
CA GLU A 35 -6.53 13.85 -19.32
C GLU A 35 -6.70 12.46 -18.68
N GLY A 36 -7.85 11.85 -18.92
CA GLY A 36 -8.14 10.49 -18.49
C GLY A 36 -8.56 10.36 -17.03
N LEU A 37 -8.58 9.12 -16.55
CA LEU A 37 -8.97 8.79 -15.18
C LEU A 37 -7.86 9.16 -14.19
N PRO A 38 -8.19 9.48 -12.93
CA PRO A 38 -7.20 9.73 -11.90
C PRO A 38 -6.29 8.53 -11.68
N LEU A 39 -5.08 8.79 -11.24
CA LEU A 39 -4.15 7.80 -10.73
C LEU A 39 -4.21 7.80 -9.20
N VAL A 40 -4.71 6.71 -8.63
CA VAL A 40 -4.75 6.52 -7.17
C VAL A 40 -3.52 5.74 -6.72
N LEU A 41 -2.81 6.27 -5.72
CA LEU A 41 -1.54 5.73 -5.21
C LEU A 41 -1.74 5.22 -3.78
N VAL A 42 -1.40 3.94 -3.54
CA VAL A 42 -1.65 3.24 -2.27
C VAL A 42 -0.35 2.76 -1.66
N HIS A 43 0.07 3.38 -0.57
CA HIS A 43 1.35 3.10 0.08
C HIS A 43 1.35 1.78 0.88
N GLY A 44 2.56 1.25 1.13
CA GLY A 44 2.80 0.02 1.88
C GLY A 44 2.86 0.22 3.40
N ALA A 45 3.47 -0.74 4.08
CA ALA A 45 3.73 -0.69 5.51
C ALA A 45 4.81 0.32 5.87
N GLY A 46 4.71 0.92 7.06
CA GLY A 46 5.78 1.77 7.63
C GLY A 46 6.01 3.11 6.93
N VAL A 47 5.17 3.46 5.96
CA VAL A 47 5.23 4.72 5.19
C VAL A 47 3.85 5.38 5.16
N ASP A 48 3.76 6.55 4.53
CA ASP A 48 2.53 7.28 4.27
C ASP A 48 2.49 7.74 2.80
N SER A 49 1.54 8.58 2.44
CA SER A 49 1.34 9.05 1.08
C SER A 49 2.54 9.80 0.49
N SER A 50 3.43 10.36 1.32
CA SER A 50 4.65 11.03 0.87
C SER A 50 5.63 10.09 0.16
N PHE A 51 5.50 8.79 0.34
CA PHE A 51 6.25 7.77 -0.41
C PHE A 51 6.15 7.98 -1.93
N TYR A 52 5.04 8.55 -2.39
CA TYR A 52 4.78 8.79 -3.80
C TYR A 52 5.03 10.23 -4.29
N ASP A 53 5.63 11.11 -3.47
CA ASP A 53 5.90 12.49 -3.86
C ASP A 53 6.74 12.58 -5.15
N GLY A 54 7.78 11.75 -5.24
CA GLY A 54 8.62 11.67 -6.43
C GLY A 54 7.85 11.22 -7.67
N LEU A 55 7.01 10.19 -7.54
CA LEU A 55 6.21 9.68 -8.66
C LEU A 55 5.18 10.73 -9.12
N ALA A 56 4.48 11.37 -8.19
CA ALA A 56 3.51 12.41 -8.50
C ALA A 56 4.16 13.58 -9.27
N THR A 57 5.35 14.01 -8.84
CA THR A 57 6.12 15.06 -9.51
C THR A 57 6.53 14.68 -10.93
N CYS A 58 6.79 13.40 -11.20
CA CYS A 58 7.12 12.92 -12.55
C CYS A 58 5.90 12.84 -13.49
N MET A 59 4.69 13.07 -12.99
CA MET A 59 3.45 12.95 -13.76
C MET A 59 2.61 14.25 -13.78
N PRO A 60 3.20 15.39 -14.18
CA PRO A 60 2.59 16.72 -14.02
C PRO A 60 1.33 16.94 -14.86
N ALA A 61 1.07 16.11 -15.88
CA ALA A 61 -0.11 16.20 -16.73
C ALA A 61 -1.27 15.31 -16.25
N ARG A 62 -1.09 14.56 -15.15
CA ARG A 62 -2.07 13.60 -14.68
C ARG A 62 -2.58 13.94 -13.29
N ARG A 63 -3.89 13.87 -13.09
CA ARG A 63 -4.46 13.94 -11.75
C ARG A 63 -3.98 12.75 -10.93
N THR A 64 -3.28 13.02 -9.83
CA THR A 64 -2.83 12.02 -8.87
C THR A 64 -3.59 12.19 -7.56
N VAL A 65 -4.08 11.08 -7.01
CA VAL A 65 -4.74 11.01 -5.71
C VAL A 65 -3.99 10.03 -4.85
N ARG A 66 -3.40 10.50 -3.76
CA ARG A 66 -2.71 9.67 -2.78
C ARG A 66 -3.30 9.94 -1.41
N TYR A 67 -3.30 8.94 -0.55
CA TYR A 67 -3.89 9.08 0.78
C TYR A 67 -3.07 8.33 1.82
N ASP A 68 -3.12 8.81 3.03
CA ASP A 68 -2.59 8.09 4.17
C ASP A 68 -3.60 7.02 4.58
N ARG A 69 -3.18 5.74 4.60
CA ARG A 69 -4.06 4.66 5.06
C ARG A 69 -4.41 4.88 6.54
N ARG A 70 -5.54 4.29 7.02
CA ARG A 70 -5.99 4.45 8.41
C ARG A 70 -4.85 4.21 9.41
N GLY A 71 -4.69 5.10 10.38
CA GLY A 71 -3.64 5.06 11.40
C GLY A 71 -2.23 5.34 10.91
N CYS A 72 -2.05 5.76 9.65
CA CYS A 72 -0.77 6.20 9.10
C CYS A 72 -0.80 7.71 8.83
N GLY A 73 0.38 8.31 8.82
CA GLY A 73 0.56 9.72 8.45
C GLY A 73 -0.36 10.66 9.24
N GLN A 74 -1.22 11.37 8.53
CA GLN A 74 -2.21 12.32 9.06
C GLN A 74 -3.63 11.74 9.15
N SER A 75 -3.83 10.49 8.70
CA SER A 75 -5.10 9.80 8.87
C SER A 75 -5.34 9.40 10.31
N THR A 76 -6.60 9.46 10.73
CA THR A 76 -6.95 9.03 12.09
C THR A 76 -6.88 7.52 12.22
N ASP A 77 -6.79 7.06 13.46
CA ASP A 77 -7.06 5.67 13.80
C ASP A 77 -8.51 5.29 13.45
N ALA A 78 -8.75 3.99 13.31
CA ALA A 78 -10.10 3.49 13.12
C ALA A 78 -10.97 3.81 14.33
N LEU A 79 -12.03 4.59 14.12
CA LEU A 79 -12.92 5.04 15.19
C LEU A 79 -13.82 3.90 15.72
N ASP A 80 -14.06 2.88 14.88
CA ASP A 80 -14.86 1.69 15.18
C ASP A 80 -14.00 0.49 15.63
N GLY A 81 -12.67 0.65 15.65
CA GLY A 81 -11.72 -0.42 15.96
C GLY A 81 -11.58 -1.48 14.86
N ASP A 82 -12.22 -1.32 13.70
CA ASP A 82 -12.10 -2.26 12.56
C ASP A 82 -10.81 -1.99 11.77
N TRP A 83 -9.84 -2.89 11.93
CA TRP A 83 -8.54 -2.88 11.25
C TRP A 83 -8.42 -3.97 10.19
N SER A 84 -9.53 -4.62 9.84
CA SER A 84 -9.55 -5.70 8.87
C SER A 84 -9.08 -5.26 7.49
N LEU A 85 -8.65 -6.23 6.67
CA LEU A 85 -8.33 -6.00 5.26
C LEU A 85 -9.55 -5.45 4.50
N ASP A 86 -10.76 -5.93 4.84
CA ASP A 86 -11.99 -5.43 4.22
C ASP A 86 -12.28 -3.97 4.59
N ALA A 87 -11.95 -3.54 5.80
CA ALA A 87 -12.05 -2.12 6.18
C ALA A 87 -11.09 -1.26 5.35
N GLN A 88 -9.84 -1.69 5.18
CA GLN A 88 -8.87 -0.98 4.35
C GLN A 88 -9.28 -0.97 2.86
N ALA A 89 -9.86 -2.05 2.36
CA ALA A 89 -10.41 -2.09 1.00
C ALA A 89 -11.58 -1.10 0.83
N ARG A 90 -12.49 -1.00 1.83
CA ARG A 90 -13.57 0.02 1.84
C ARG A 90 -13.01 1.45 1.86
N ASP A 91 -11.91 1.71 2.57
CA ASP A 91 -11.22 2.99 2.55
C ASP A 91 -10.76 3.34 1.14
N LEU A 92 -10.04 2.45 0.49
CA LEU A 92 -9.58 2.64 -0.89
C LEU A 92 -10.76 2.85 -1.85
N ALA A 93 -11.85 2.08 -1.70
CA ALA A 93 -13.07 2.26 -2.48
C ALA A 93 -13.65 3.67 -2.30
N SER A 94 -13.65 4.19 -1.08
CA SER A 94 -14.13 5.54 -0.77
C SER A 94 -13.26 6.62 -1.43
N VAL A 95 -11.93 6.44 -1.41
CA VAL A 95 -10.98 7.33 -2.09
C VAL A 95 -11.22 7.31 -3.60
N ILE A 96 -11.35 6.13 -4.22
CA ILE A 96 -11.60 6.02 -5.67
C ILE A 96 -12.95 6.65 -6.03
N ARG A 97 -14.00 6.46 -5.21
CA ARG A 97 -15.31 7.08 -5.44
C ARG A 97 -15.25 8.60 -5.35
N ALA A 98 -14.56 9.15 -4.34
CA ALA A 98 -14.33 10.58 -4.22
C ALA A 98 -13.51 11.14 -5.39
N ALA A 99 -12.59 10.37 -5.94
CA ALA A 99 -11.79 10.73 -7.11
C ALA A 99 -12.55 10.69 -8.45
N GLY A 100 -13.79 10.17 -8.48
CA GLY A 100 -14.61 10.12 -9.70
C GLY A 100 -15.18 8.72 -10.03
N GLY A 101 -15.07 7.75 -9.12
CA GLY A 101 -15.73 6.45 -9.19
C GLY A 101 -14.98 5.37 -9.97
N ARG A 102 -13.92 5.73 -10.71
CA ARG A 102 -13.03 4.78 -11.40
C ARG A 102 -11.62 5.36 -11.53
N ALA A 103 -10.60 4.51 -11.37
CA ALA A 103 -9.21 4.96 -11.40
C ALA A 103 -8.26 3.95 -12.04
N ASP A 104 -7.07 4.41 -12.45
CA ASP A 104 -5.90 3.57 -12.47
C ASP A 104 -5.32 3.53 -11.05
N VAL A 105 -4.88 2.38 -10.61
CA VAL A 105 -4.34 2.20 -9.25
C VAL A 105 -2.90 1.71 -9.33
N VAL A 106 -2.01 2.37 -8.60
CA VAL A 106 -0.65 1.89 -8.31
C VAL A 106 -0.54 1.66 -6.82
N ALA A 107 -0.21 0.46 -6.45
CA ALA A 107 -0.17 0.04 -5.06
C ALA A 107 1.10 -0.73 -4.73
N HIS A 108 1.72 -0.44 -3.59
CA HIS A 108 2.99 -1.02 -3.16
C HIS A 108 2.82 -1.83 -1.88
N SER A 109 3.45 -2.99 -1.83
CA SER A 109 3.55 -3.82 -0.61
C SER A 109 2.16 -4.10 0.01
N LEU A 110 1.92 -3.81 1.30
CA LEU A 110 0.61 -3.98 1.94
C LEU A 110 -0.51 -3.20 1.22
N GLY A 111 -0.20 -2.05 0.63
CA GLY A 111 -1.16 -1.32 -0.20
C GLY A 111 -1.61 -2.12 -1.42
N ALA A 112 -0.72 -2.93 -2.00
CA ALA A 112 -1.08 -3.82 -3.11
C ALA A 112 -2.01 -4.96 -2.65
N VAL A 113 -1.85 -5.49 -1.44
CA VAL A 113 -2.78 -6.45 -0.83
C VAL A 113 -4.17 -5.82 -0.67
N VAL A 114 -4.24 -4.59 -0.17
CA VAL A 114 -5.51 -3.83 -0.06
C VAL A 114 -6.17 -3.64 -1.43
N ALA A 115 -5.38 -3.30 -2.46
CA ALA A 115 -5.89 -3.09 -3.81
C ALA A 115 -6.37 -4.41 -4.45
N LEU A 116 -5.66 -5.52 -4.27
CA LEU A 116 -6.10 -6.84 -4.74
C LEU A 116 -7.42 -7.25 -4.06
N ARG A 117 -7.52 -7.05 -2.74
CA ARG A 117 -8.76 -7.34 -2.02
C ARG A 117 -9.95 -6.51 -2.50
N LEU A 118 -9.74 -5.23 -2.80
CA LEU A 118 -10.79 -4.40 -3.40
C LEU A 118 -11.13 -4.85 -4.81
N LEU A 119 -10.15 -5.24 -5.60
CA LEU A 119 -10.36 -5.72 -6.96
C LEU A 119 -11.23 -6.99 -7.00
N GLU A 120 -11.04 -7.92 -6.07
CA GLU A 120 -11.90 -9.11 -5.91
C GLU A 120 -13.38 -8.74 -5.68
N ARG A 121 -13.63 -7.67 -4.95
CA ARG A 121 -14.96 -7.25 -4.50
C ARG A 121 -15.66 -6.28 -5.44
N GLU A 122 -14.92 -5.29 -5.94
CA GLU A 122 -15.46 -4.19 -6.72
C GLU A 122 -14.58 -3.85 -7.94
N PRO A 123 -14.42 -4.78 -8.90
CA PRO A 123 -13.55 -4.58 -10.06
C PRO A 123 -13.91 -3.34 -10.89
N ARG A 124 -15.18 -2.92 -10.88
CA ARG A 124 -15.65 -1.73 -11.62
C ARG A 124 -14.95 -0.42 -11.22
N LEU A 125 -14.37 -0.36 -10.02
CA LEU A 125 -13.61 0.80 -9.55
C LEU A 125 -12.25 0.94 -10.23
N PHE A 126 -11.75 -0.14 -10.84
CA PHE A 126 -10.45 -0.17 -11.48
C PHE A 126 -10.58 -0.08 -13.00
N ARG A 127 -9.75 0.74 -13.64
CA ARG A 127 -9.44 0.59 -15.05
C ARG A 127 -8.28 -0.38 -15.23
N ARG A 128 -7.25 -0.27 -14.41
CA ARG A 128 -6.09 -1.17 -14.32
C ARG A 128 -5.45 -1.07 -12.93
N LEU A 129 -4.69 -2.10 -12.57
CA LEU A 129 -3.92 -2.17 -11.32
C LEU A 129 -2.44 -2.45 -11.64
N VAL A 130 -1.54 -1.68 -11.04
CA VAL A 130 -0.12 -2.03 -10.91
C VAL A 130 0.10 -2.40 -9.44
N ALA A 131 0.47 -3.64 -9.19
CA ALA A 131 0.76 -4.18 -7.87
C ALA A 131 2.27 -4.44 -7.74
N LEU A 132 2.96 -3.60 -6.96
CA LEU A 132 4.39 -3.66 -6.74
C LEU A 132 4.68 -4.43 -5.45
N GLU A 133 5.34 -5.57 -5.58
CA GLU A 133 5.80 -6.43 -4.47
C GLU A 133 4.72 -6.73 -3.41
N PRO A 134 3.53 -7.21 -3.78
CA PRO A 134 2.50 -7.57 -2.80
C PRO A 134 2.98 -8.73 -1.93
N PRO A 135 2.96 -8.61 -0.59
CA PRO A 135 3.39 -9.69 0.29
C PRO A 135 2.26 -10.72 0.46
N ILE A 136 2.32 -11.81 -0.31
CA ILE A 136 1.35 -12.92 -0.24
C ILE A 136 2.01 -14.10 0.48
N PHE A 137 1.77 -14.22 1.77
CA PHE A 137 2.41 -15.25 2.61
C PHE A 137 1.71 -16.61 2.56
N SER A 138 0.43 -16.65 2.18
CA SER A 138 -0.42 -17.85 2.25
C SER A 138 0.04 -19.02 1.37
N GLY A 139 0.91 -18.80 0.42
CA GLY A 139 1.45 -19.86 -0.44
C GLY A 139 2.92 -20.20 -0.19
N LEU A 140 3.58 -19.52 0.77
CA LEU A 140 4.97 -19.80 1.11
C LEU A 140 5.09 -21.08 1.96
N ASP A 141 6.24 -21.76 1.84
CA ASP A 141 6.58 -22.86 2.74
C ASP A 141 6.56 -22.35 4.20
N PRO A 142 5.91 -23.05 5.14
CA PRO A 142 5.94 -22.68 6.56
C PRO A 142 7.35 -22.59 7.15
N ALA A 143 8.35 -23.23 6.54
CA ALA A 143 9.75 -23.13 6.91
C ALA A 143 10.48 -21.94 6.27
N ASP A 144 9.81 -21.12 5.46
CA ASP A 144 10.44 -19.95 4.84
C ASP A 144 11.01 -19.00 5.90
N GLU A 145 12.23 -18.55 5.68
CA GLU A 145 12.96 -17.67 6.60
C GLU A 145 12.23 -16.36 6.90
N VAL A 146 11.34 -15.91 6.00
CA VAL A 146 10.55 -14.70 6.19
C VAL A 146 9.71 -14.74 7.48
N PHE A 147 9.19 -15.91 7.86
CA PHE A 147 8.41 -16.04 9.10
C PHE A 147 9.28 -15.81 10.34
N GLY A 148 10.53 -16.29 10.30
CA GLY A 148 11.52 -15.99 11.33
C GLY A 148 11.87 -14.50 11.38
N ASN A 149 11.99 -13.84 10.23
CA ASN A 149 12.25 -12.40 10.14
C ASN A 149 11.10 -11.58 10.72
N ILE A 150 9.84 -11.94 10.41
CA ILE A 150 8.65 -11.31 10.97
C ILE A 150 8.63 -11.42 12.50
N GLU A 151 8.92 -12.59 13.03
CA GLU A 151 8.92 -12.80 14.47
C GLU A 151 10.05 -12.01 15.16
N ARG A 152 11.24 -11.92 14.54
CA ARG A 152 12.33 -11.07 15.03
C ARG A 152 11.95 -9.59 15.01
N ALA A 153 11.31 -9.12 13.95
CA ALA A 153 10.83 -7.75 13.86
C ALA A 153 9.77 -7.44 14.92
N ARG A 154 8.82 -8.34 15.15
CA ARG A 154 7.81 -8.21 16.23
C ARG A 154 8.46 -8.13 17.63
N LYS A 155 9.44 -8.98 17.90
CA LYS A 155 10.19 -8.94 19.16
C LYS A 155 11.00 -7.66 19.32
N ALA A 156 11.57 -7.14 18.23
CA ALA A 156 12.27 -5.85 18.24
C ALA A 156 11.31 -4.70 18.54
N LEU A 157 10.14 -4.67 17.92
CA LEU A 157 9.07 -3.71 18.19
C LEU A 157 8.66 -3.68 19.65
N ALA A 158 8.50 -4.85 20.26
CA ALA A 158 8.14 -4.96 21.69
C ALA A 158 9.22 -4.46 22.64
N ARG A 159 10.49 -4.48 22.22
CA ARG A 159 11.65 -4.11 23.05
C ARG A 159 12.11 -2.66 22.87
N HIS A 160 12.00 -2.14 21.67
CA HIS A 160 12.55 -0.83 21.31
C HIS A 160 11.44 0.22 21.28
N ARG A 161 11.63 1.24 22.13
CA ARG A 161 10.78 2.44 22.12
C ARG A 161 11.39 3.59 21.30
N SER A 162 12.53 3.34 20.65
CA SER A 162 13.24 4.32 19.85
C SER A 162 13.02 4.05 18.36
N SER A 163 12.59 5.06 17.64
CA SER A 163 12.31 5.04 16.20
C SER A 163 13.47 4.53 15.36
N THR A 164 14.68 5.00 15.65
CA THR A 164 15.87 4.63 14.88
C THR A 164 16.22 3.15 15.04
N ALA A 165 16.20 2.61 16.26
CA ALA A 165 16.52 1.21 16.51
C ALA A 165 15.48 0.27 15.87
N LEU A 166 14.20 0.64 15.98
CA LEU A 166 13.11 -0.10 15.35
C LEU A 166 13.23 -0.11 13.82
N TYR A 167 13.45 1.06 13.23
CA TYR A 167 13.63 1.23 11.80
C TYR A 167 14.80 0.39 11.29
N LEU A 168 15.98 0.51 11.90
CA LEU A 168 17.18 -0.23 11.47
C LEU A 168 17.00 -1.74 11.59
N THR A 169 16.35 -2.22 12.65
CA THR A 169 16.08 -3.64 12.83
C THR A 169 15.10 -4.15 11.77
N THR A 170 14.00 -3.43 11.55
CA THR A 170 13.01 -3.80 10.55
C THR A 170 13.58 -3.78 9.13
N GLN A 171 14.37 -2.76 8.80
CA GLN A 171 15.06 -2.69 7.50
C GLN A 171 15.98 -3.88 7.29
N ARG A 172 16.82 -4.18 8.27
CA ARG A 172 17.78 -5.30 8.19
C ARG A 172 17.07 -6.65 8.04
N GLU A 173 15.96 -6.86 8.73
CA GLU A 173 15.22 -8.12 8.70
C GLU A 173 14.40 -8.30 7.40
N PHE A 174 13.93 -7.23 6.76
CA PHE A 174 13.06 -7.31 5.59
C PHE A 174 13.70 -6.89 4.26
N ILE A 175 14.63 -5.93 4.27
CA ILE A 175 15.17 -5.34 3.04
C ILE A 175 16.66 -5.65 2.91
N GLY A 176 17.30 -6.18 3.96
CA GLY A 176 18.73 -6.44 3.99
C GLY A 176 19.55 -5.22 4.42
N GLU A 177 20.85 -5.21 4.08
CA GLU A 177 21.78 -4.20 4.61
C GLU A 177 21.72 -2.83 3.91
N ALA A 178 20.97 -2.69 2.84
CA ALA A 178 20.81 -1.43 2.12
C ALA A 178 19.97 -0.43 2.94
N VAL A 179 20.60 0.21 3.91
CA VAL A 179 19.96 1.25 4.72
C VAL A 179 19.91 2.55 3.94
N VAL A 180 18.72 2.99 3.57
CA VAL A 180 18.52 4.35 3.03
C VAL A 180 18.65 5.32 4.21
N PRO A 181 19.53 6.33 4.16
CA PRO A 181 19.65 7.30 5.24
C PRO A 181 18.41 8.20 5.25
N TYR A 182 17.66 8.18 6.35
CA TYR A 182 16.53 9.07 6.57
C TYR A 182 16.87 10.14 7.60
N SER A 183 16.25 11.31 7.46
CA SER A 183 16.30 12.35 8.48
C SER A 183 15.59 11.89 9.77
N ALA A 184 15.93 12.52 10.90
CA ALA A 184 15.29 12.21 12.18
C ALA A 184 13.76 12.35 12.13
N ARG A 185 13.24 13.35 11.39
CA ARG A 185 11.81 13.57 11.21
C ARG A 185 11.14 12.45 10.41
N GLU A 186 11.77 11.98 9.33
CA GLU A 186 11.27 10.85 8.56
C GLU A 186 11.25 9.56 9.37
N LEU A 187 12.27 9.34 10.23
CA LEU A 187 12.32 8.20 11.13
C LEU A 187 11.17 8.21 12.14
N GLU A 188 10.85 9.36 12.70
CA GLU A 188 9.75 9.53 13.66
C GLU A 188 8.37 9.23 13.04
N HIS A 189 8.13 9.71 11.82
CA HIS A 189 6.93 9.36 11.03
C HIS A 189 6.84 7.87 10.72
N ARG A 190 7.96 7.27 10.31
CA ARG A 190 8.03 5.85 9.99
C ARG A 190 7.85 4.94 11.19
N GLU A 191 8.30 5.33 12.37
CA GLU A 191 8.10 4.56 13.60
C GLU A 191 6.61 4.35 13.89
N ARG A 192 5.83 5.44 13.89
CA ARG A 192 4.39 5.35 14.15
C ARG A 192 3.70 4.49 13.09
N ASN A 193 4.04 4.68 11.82
CA ASN A 193 3.47 3.92 10.72
C ASN A 193 3.85 2.43 10.79
N LEU A 194 5.09 2.09 11.19
CA LEU A 194 5.53 0.73 11.44
C LEU A 194 4.79 0.08 12.61
N GLN A 195 4.59 0.80 13.71
CA GLN A 195 3.82 0.31 14.84
C GLN A 195 2.38 -0.04 14.43
N THR A 196 1.72 0.83 13.65
CA THR A 196 0.41 0.54 13.07
C THR A 196 0.44 -0.73 12.25
N SER A 197 1.37 -0.85 11.31
CA SER A 197 1.45 -2.01 10.39
C SER A 197 1.68 -3.32 11.15
N PHE A 198 2.62 -3.37 12.08
CA PHE A 198 2.94 -4.61 12.79
C PHE A 198 1.94 -5.00 13.88
N SER A 199 1.22 -4.04 14.47
CA SER A 199 0.26 -4.31 15.55
C SER A 199 -1.18 -4.45 15.06
N ARG A 200 -1.54 -3.87 13.92
CA ARG A 200 -2.91 -3.75 13.44
C ARG A 200 -3.18 -4.45 12.11
N GLU A 201 -2.14 -4.63 11.27
CA GLU A 201 -2.29 -5.17 9.91
C GLU A 201 -1.86 -6.65 9.85
N THR A 202 -2.16 -7.44 10.88
CA THR A 202 -1.80 -8.87 10.96
C THR A 202 -2.51 -9.74 9.92
N TRP A 203 -3.63 -9.27 9.37
CA TRP A 203 -4.37 -9.92 8.28
C TRP A 203 -3.51 -10.16 7.03
N ALA A 204 -2.41 -9.42 6.87
CA ALA A 204 -1.50 -9.60 5.74
C ALA A 204 -0.91 -11.01 5.67
N PHE A 205 -0.76 -11.69 6.82
CA PHE A 205 -0.19 -13.02 6.89
C PHE A 205 -1.19 -14.13 6.51
N ASP A 206 -2.49 -13.85 6.63
CA ASP A 206 -3.56 -14.83 6.39
C ASP A 206 -4.25 -14.60 5.05
N TYR A 207 -3.97 -13.50 4.37
CA TYR A 207 -4.60 -13.19 3.09
C TYR A 207 -4.15 -14.15 1.99
N ALA A 208 -5.13 -14.83 1.40
CA ALA A 208 -4.98 -15.61 0.17
C ALA A 208 -5.82 -14.94 -0.93
N PRO A 209 -5.21 -14.46 -2.01
CA PRO A 209 -5.96 -13.82 -3.09
C PRO A 209 -6.84 -14.82 -3.83
N ASP A 210 -8.08 -14.42 -4.12
CA ASP A 210 -8.96 -15.15 -5.04
C ASP A 210 -8.53 -14.86 -6.48
N CYS A 211 -7.55 -15.64 -6.94
CA CYS A 211 -7.00 -15.48 -8.29
C CYS A 211 -8.05 -15.69 -9.40
N ASP A 212 -9.09 -16.50 -9.15
CA ASP A 212 -10.16 -16.72 -10.11
C ASP A 212 -11.05 -15.49 -10.23
N ALA A 213 -11.42 -14.88 -9.12
CA ALA A 213 -12.16 -13.63 -9.10
C ALA A 213 -11.37 -12.49 -9.76
N ILE A 214 -10.06 -12.39 -9.48
CA ILE A 214 -9.19 -11.37 -10.08
C ILE A 214 -9.11 -11.56 -11.61
N ARG A 215 -8.85 -12.77 -12.09
CA ARG A 215 -8.83 -13.07 -13.55
C ARG A 215 -10.19 -12.82 -14.21
N GLY A 216 -11.25 -13.28 -13.55
CA GLY A 216 -12.63 -13.12 -14.03
C GLY A 216 -13.10 -11.66 -14.08
N SER A 217 -12.45 -10.76 -13.36
CA SER A 217 -12.76 -9.33 -13.35
C SER A 217 -12.54 -8.63 -14.70
N GLY A 218 -11.65 -9.18 -15.54
CA GLY A 218 -11.21 -8.57 -16.79
C GLY A 218 -10.38 -7.28 -16.61
N VAL A 219 -10.04 -6.90 -15.39
CA VAL A 219 -9.19 -5.74 -15.13
C VAL A 219 -7.73 -6.11 -15.38
N PRO A 220 -6.99 -5.37 -16.23
CA PRO A 220 -5.57 -5.59 -16.41
C PRO A 220 -4.79 -5.38 -15.10
N VAL A 221 -4.06 -6.41 -14.66
CA VAL A 221 -3.18 -6.37 -13.50
C VAL A 221 -1.74 -6.53 -13.95
N LEU A 222 -0.89 -5.55 -13.65
CA LEU A 222 0.55 -5.62 -13.83
C LEU A 222 1.20 -5.89 -12.49
N LEU A 223 1.86 -7.04 -12.38
CA LEU A 223 2.68 -7.40 -11.22
C LEU A 223 4.10 -6.90 -11.43
N CYS A 224 4.67 -6.22 -10.44
CA CYS A 224 6.01 -5.64 -10.54
C CYS A 224 6.90 -6.07 -9.39
N ILE A 225 8.20 -6.18 -9.67
CA ILE A 225 9.26 -6.43 -8.69
C ILE A 225 10.46 -5.54 -8.98
N GLY A 226 11.14 -5.08 -7.94
CA GLY A 226 12.42 -4.37 -8.09
C GLY A 226 13.54 -5.30 -8.53
N SER A 227 14.46 -4.83 -9.37
CA SER A 227 15.61 -5.62 -9.87
C SER A 227 16.53 -6.11 -8.75
N GLN A 228 16.51 -5.46 -7.59
CA GLN A 228 17.31 -5.86 -6.43
C GLN A 228 16.57 -6.80 -5.47
N SER A 229 15.32 -7.12 -5.75
CA SER A 229 14.51 -8.04 -4.92
C SER A 229 14.63 -9.50 -5.35
N ASP A 230 15.46 -9.79 -6.36
CA ASP A 230 15.73 -11.17 -6.79
C ASP A 230 16.33 -12.01 -5.63
N GLY A 231 15.89 -13.26 -5.53
CA GLY A 231 16.30 -14.17 -4.45
C GLY A 231 15.70 -13.86 -3.07
N THR A 232 14.94 -12.77 -2.93
CA THR A 232 14.28 -12.42 -1.67
C THR A 232 12.91 -13.11 -1.53
N TYR A 233 12.29 -12.97 -0.36
CA TYR A 233 10.90 -13.41 -0.15
C TYR A 233 9.91 -12.65 -1.05
N HIS A 234 10.22 -11.43 -1.49
CA HIS A 234 9.39 -10.67 -2.44
C HIS A 234 9.28 -11.39 -3.78
N ALA A 235 10.39 -11.94 -4.30
CA ALA A 235 10.36 -12.72 -5.53
C ALA A 235 9.50 -13.98 -5.36
N ARG A 236 9.70 -14.74 -4.27
CA ARG A 236 8.91 -15.96 -3.99
C ARG A 236 7.42 -15.68 -3.85
N ASN A 237 7.05 -14.59 -3.16
CA ASN A 237 5.66 -14.16 -3.04
C ASN A 237 5.05 -13.80 -4.39
N LEU A 238 5.80 -13.08 -5.21
CA LEU A 238 5.34 -12.66 -6.52
C LEU A 238 5.15 -13.83 -7.46
N ASP A 239 6.05 -14.83 -7.41
CA ASP A 239 5.94 -16.07 -8.20
C ASP A 239 4.64 -16.82 -7.92
N ILE A 240 4.24 -16.92 -6.64
CA ILE A 240 2.98 -17.55 -6.23
C ILE A 240 1.79 -16.81 -6.87
N LEU A 241 1.79 -15.48 -6.77
CA LEU A 241 0.73 -14.67 -7.35
C LEU A 241 0.73 -14.73 -8.88
N CYS A 242 1.90 -14.72 -9.51
CA CYS A 242 2.05 -14.87 -10.96
C CYS A 242 1.50 -16.21 -11.45
N GLN A 243 1.81 -17.30 -10.77
CA GLN A 243 1.25 -18.62 -11.09
C GLN A 243 -0.27 -18.63 -10.95
N GLY A 244 -0.81 -18.08 -9.86
CA GLY A 244 -2.25 -17.98 -9.62
C GLY A 244 -2.98 -17.14 -10.68
N LEU A 245 -2.37 -16.07 -11.16
CA LEU A 245 -2.98 -15.17 -12.14
C LEU A 245 -2.64 -15.51 -13.59
N GLY A 246 -1.73 -16.46 -13.85
CA GLY A 246 -1.22 -16.73 -15.20
C GLY A 246 -0.46 -15.54 -15.79
N ALA A 247 0.28 -14.81 -14.95
CA ALA A 247 0.97 -13.57 -15.30
C ALA A 247 2.50 -13.74 -15.24
N THR A 248 3.21 -12.84 -15.90
CA THR A 248 4.67 -12.69 -15.78
C THR A 248 4.96 -11.33 -15.16
N PRO A 249 5.85 -11.23 -14.16
CA PRO A 249 6.14 -9.97 -13.50
C PRO A 249 6.97 -9.04 -14.40
N ALA A 250 6.74 -7.74 -14.27
CA ALA A 250 7.64 -6.72 -14.80
C ALA A 250 8.73 -6.41 -13.79
N VAL A 251 9.99 -6.44 -14.23
CA VAL A 251 11.13 -6.06 -13.38
C VAL A 251 11.35 -4.56 -13.51
N MET A 252 11.34 -3.88 -12.36
CA MET A 252 11.60 -2.43 -12.26
C MET A 252 13.08 -2.22 -11.95
N PRO A 253 13.72 -1.20 -12.56
CA PRO A 253 15.14 -0.91 -12.34
C PRO A 253 15.47 -0.49 -10.91
#